data_9a3318849fc409682dcc310e3d9b2b38
#
_entry.id   9a3318849fc409682dcc310e3d9b2b38
#
_cell.length_a   1.000
_cell.length_b   1.000
_cell.length_c   1.000
_cell.angle_alpha   90.00
_cell.angle_beta   90.00
_cell.angle_gamma   90.00
#
_symmetry.space_group_name_H-M   'P 1'
#
loop_
_entity.id
_entity.type
_entity.pdbx_description
1 polymer ?
#
loop_
_entity_poly.entity_id
_entity_poly.type
_entity_poly.pdbx_seq_one_letter_code
_entity_poly.pdbx_strand_id
1 'polypeptide(L)'
;MRAMMNVLIVRTSSMGDLIHTWPAISELKAHYPNFRVSWLAEEAFADIARLHPAVDRVIALNWRRWRKCWWLPSTWREIRELRRQLRETHWELVVDSQGLLKSALPARWAKAPLTGYAWGSARESLASLFYDKRHKVSWALSAIERNRLLFARVFGYEPQGAPHFGVPAGARPGWVLSGRYAVLLHATSKASKEWPESHWVELGKRLSLQHDLVMVLPWGNPRERERAERLAAQMPAAVVAPKMSLAEAAGLIGHANAVIGVDTGLTHLANALNVPLVAIYTDTHPAATGVVETPWATNLGDIGQCPSVDAVLQALFARKDWT
;
A
#
# COMPACT_ATOMS: atom_id res chain seq x y z
N MET A 1 -13.90 29.53 13.02
CA MET A 1 -12.72 28.80 12.47
C MET A 1 -12.33 27.73 13.48
N ARG A 2 -12.42 26.42 13.13
CA ARG A 2 -11.86 25.36 13.98
C ARG A 2 -10.34 25.52 14.00
N ALA A 3 -9.73 25.43 15.19
CA ALA A 3 -8.29 25.54 15.36
C ALA A 3 -7.55 24.51 14.48
N MET A 4 -6.36 24.89 14.02
CA MET A 4 -5.47 23.99 13.28
C MET A 4 -5.00 22.89 14.25
N MET A 5 -5.20 21.62 13.89
CA MET A 5 -4.81 20.48 14.73
C MET A 5 -3.69 19.68 14.05
N ASN A 6 -2.64 19.38 14.80
CA ASN A 6 -1.58 18.48 14.37
C ASN A 6 -1.93 17.04 14.81
N VAL A 7 -2.20 16.19 13.85
CA VAL A 7 -2.54 14.78 14.07
C VAL A 7 -1.37 13.91 13.62
N LEU A 8 -0.91 13.01 14.49
CA LEU A 8 0.08 12.00 14.13
C LEU A 8 -0.63 10.66 13.88
N ILE A 9 -0.53 10.17 12.66
CA ILE A 9 -0.98 8.83 12.30
C ILE A 9 0.18 7.86 12.43
N VAL A 10 -0.05 6.72 13.08
CA VAL A 10 0.96 5.67 13.25
C VAL A 10 0.51 4.42 12.49
N ARG A 11 1.19 4.17 11.38
CA ARG A 11 1.08 2.93 10.58
C ARG A 11 2.44 2.65 9.98
N THR A 12 3.19 1.71 10.57
CA THR A 12 4.61 1.55 10.24
C THR A 12 4.87 0.59 9.07
N SER A 13 4.00 -0.39 8.86
CA SER A 13 4.14 -1.43 7.82
C SER A 13 2.83 -2.21 7.65
N SER A 14 2.61 -2.96 6.60
CA SER A 14 3.40 -3.11 5.38
C SER A 14 2.94 -2.10 4.31
N MET A 15 3.51 -2.16 3.07
CA MET A 15 3.12 -1.25 1.99
C MET A 15 1.60 -1.26 1.74
N GLY A 16 1.00 -2.42 1.54
CA GLY A 16 -0.45 -2.54 1.34
C GLY A 16 -1.26 -1.98 2.51
N ASP A 17 -0.80 -2.23 3.75
CA ASP A 17 -1.46 -1.69 4.95
C ASP A 17 -1.42 -0.15 5.02
N LEU A 18 -0.33 0.49 4.56
CA LEU A 18 -0.27 1.95 4.46
C LEU A 18 -1.29 2.45 3.42
N ILE A 19 -1.34 1.81 2.26
CA ILE A 19 -2.28 2.14 1.19
C ILE A 19 -3.73 1.97 1.66
N HIS A 20 -4.03 0.91 2.42
CA HIS A 20 -5.35 0.69 3.01
C HIS A 20 -5.74 1.76 4.07
N THR A 21 -4.82 2.61 4.50
CA THR A 21 -5.12 3.72 5.40
C THR A 21 -5.46 5.01 4.65
N TRP A 22 -5.08 5.13 3.37
CA TRP A 22 -5.31 6.34 2.57
C TRP A 22 -6.78 6.80 2.50
N PRO A 23 -7.78 5.92 2.30
CA PRO A 23 -9.18 6.35 2.30
C PRO A 23 -9.60 7.04 3.59
N ALA A 24 -9.13 6.54 4.74
CA ALA A 24 -9.43 7.18 6.02
C ALA A 24 -8.77 8.56 6.16
N ILE A 25 -7.59 8.78 5.56
CA ILE A 25 -6.92 10.08 5.52
C ILE A 25 -7.66 11.04 4.57
N SER A 26 -8.07 10.56 3.39
CA SER A 26 -8.86 11.34 2.44
C SER A 26 -10.17 11.83 3.07
N GLU A 27 -10.89 10.97 3.77
CA GLU A 27 -12.11 11.32 4.51
C GLU A 27 -11.83 12.28 5.66
N LEU A 28 -10.78 12.03 6.44
CA LEU A 28 -10.36 12.93 7.51
C LEU A 28 -10.12 14.34 6.96
N LYS A 29 -9.42 14.45 5.85
CA LYS A 29 -9.10 15.76 5.25
C LYS A 29 -10.32 16.43 4.62
N ALA A 30 -11.27 15.66 4.07
CA ALA A 30 -12.53 16.19 3.57
C ALA A 30 -13.38 16.79 4.69
N HIS A 31 -13.45 16.14 5.85
CA HIS A 31 -14.20 16.65 7.01
C HIS A 31 -13.45 17.75 7.79
N TYR A 32 -12.12 17.71 7.79
CA TYR A 32 -11.25 18.60 8.57
C TYR A 32 -10.09 19.13 7.71
N PRO A 33 -10.34 19.99 6.73
CA PRO A 33 -9.32 20.47 5.78
C PRO A 33 -8.14 21.20 6.45
N ASN A 34 -8.36 21.80 7.62
CA ASN A 34 -7.35 22.55 8.38
C ASN A 34 -6.46 21.66 9.27
N PHE A 35 -6.69 20.33 9.34
CA PHE A 35 -5.82 19.45 10.11
C PHE A 35 -4.50 19.24 9.38
N ARG A 36 -3.40 19.29 10.12
CA ARG A 36 -2.08 18.88 9.66
C ARG A 36 -1.87 17.41 10.01
N VAL A 37 -1.68 16.61 8.99
CA VAL A 37 -1.51 15.17 9.11
C VAL A 37 -0.04 14.81 8.96
N SER A 38 0.55 14.31 10.04
CA SER A 38 1.88 13.69 10.00
C SER A 38 1.75 12.18 10.12
N TRP A 39 2.68 11.46 9.50
CA TRP A 39 2.66 10.00 9.46
C TRP A 39 3.95 9.41 9.99
N LEU A 40 3.87 8.52 10.99
CA LEU A 40 5.00 7.71 11.47
C LEU A 40 5.00 6.37 10.72
N ALA A 41 6.00 6.17 9.87
CA ALA A 41 6.14 4.97 9.03
C ALA A 41 7.56 4.38 9.13
N GLU A 42 7.69 3.08 8.88
CA GLU A 42 9.00 2.46 8.68
C GLU A 42 9.70 3.10 7.47
N GLU A 43 11.01 3.38 7.56
CA GLU A 43 11.78 4.04 6.50
C GLU A 43 11.57 3.41 5.12
N ALA A 44 11.55 2.07 5.06
CA ALA A 44 11.31 1.33 3.83
C ALA A 44 9.95 1.61 3.15
N PHE A 45 9.00 2.20 3.87
CA PHE A 45 7.65 2.52 3.37
C PHE A 45 7.32 4.01 3.48
N ALA A 46 8.27 4.84 3.92
CA ALA A 46 8.05 6.27 4.10
C ALA A 46 7.61 6.96 2.79
N ASP A 47 8.15 6.53 1.65
CA ASP A 47 7.79 7.10 0.35
C ASP A 47 6.33 6.80 -0.02
N ILE A 48 5.79 5.65 0.36
CA ILE A 48 4.35 5.36 0.18
C ILE A 48 3.49 6.37 0.98
N ALA A 49 3.86 6.62 2.23
CA ALA A 49 3.14 7.61 3.03
C ALA A 49 3.22 9.03 2.42
N ARG A 50 4.34 9.38 1.75
CA ARG A 50 4.54 10.68 1.08
C ARG A 50 3.71 10.85 -0.19
N LEU A 51 3.27 9.75 -0.83
CA LEU A 51 2.45 9.84 -2.05
C LEU A 51 1.08 10.46 -1.78
N HIS A 52 0.56 10.36 -0.56
CA HIS A 52 -0.76 10.90 -0.25
C HIS A 52 -0.71 12.42 -0.03
N PRO A 53 -1.39 13.25 -0.86
CA PRO A 53 -1.27 14.70 -0.84
C PRO A 53 -1.76 15.37 0.44
N ALA A 54 -2.61 14.68 1.22
CA ALA A 54 -3.08 15.15 2.51
C ALA A 54 -2.11 14.87 3.67
N VAL A 55 -0.97 14.22 3.41
CA VAL A 55 0.08 14.00 4.41
C VAL A 55 1.10 15.13 4.33
N ASP A 56 1.11 15.99 5.33
CA ASP A 56 1.99 17.17 5.38
C ASP A 56 3.45 16.79 5.73
N ARG A 57 3.64 15.74 6.54
CA ARG A 57 4.97 15.32 6.99
C ARG A 57 5.02 13.81 7.25
N VAL A 58 6.10 13.16 6.81
CA VAL A 58 6.39 11.77 7.17
C VAL A 58 7.60 11.72 8.08
N ILE A 59 7.44 11.05 9.21
CA ILE A 59 8.49 10.77 10.19
C ILE A 59 8.87 9.30 10.01
N ALA A 60 10.12 9.06 9.62
CA ALA A 60 10.61 7.70 9.39
C ALA A 60 11.18 7.08 10.68
N LEU A 61 10.89 5.82 10.89
CA LEU A 61 11.52 5.01 11.93
C LEU A 61 12.16 3.76 11.34
N ASN A 62 13.20 3.24 11.99
CA ASN A 62 14.02 2.14 11.48
C ASN A 62 13.91 0.89 12.36
N TRP A 63 12.69 0.50 12.74
CA TRP A 63 12.46 -0.60 13.68
C TRP A 63 13.10 -1.92 13.24
N ARG A 64 13.03 -2.24 11.93
CA ARG A 64 13.61 -3.46 11.36
C ARG A 64 15.13 -3.51 11.52
N ARG A 65 15.81 -2.38 11.34
CA ARG A 65 17.25 -2.24 11.51
C ARG A 65 17.62 -2.23 12.99
N TRP A 66 16.93 -1.46 13.81
CA TRP A 66 17.20 -1.36 15.24
C TRP A 66 17.14 -2.71 15.95
N ARG A 67 16.17 -3.56 15.62
CA ARG A 67 16.09 -4.91 16.16
C ARG A 67 17.30 -5.80 15.83
N LYS A 68 17.94 -5.56 14.67
CA LYS A 68 19.12 -6.32 14.24
C LYS A 68 20.43 -5.76 14.80
N CYS A 69 20.46 -4.49 15.19
CA CYS A 69 21.66 -3.74 15.56
C CYS A 69 21.47 -3.02 16.91
N TRP A 70 20.64 -3.58 17.81
CA TRP A 70 20.27 -2.93 19.08
C TRP A 70 21.48 -2.65 20.00
N TRP A 71 22.60 -3.37 19.86
CA TRP A 71 23.83 -3.19 20.60
C TRP A 71 24.70 -2.01 20.12
N LEU A 72 24.42 -1.45 18.93
CA LEU A 72 25.20 -0.36 18.38
C LEU A 72 24.80 0.99 19.01
N PRO A 73 25.79 1.83 19.43
CA PRO A 73 25.53 3.19 19.92
C PRO A 73 24.78 4.07 18.91
N SER A 74 25.00 3.85 17.60
CA SER A 74 24.29 4.54 16.52
C SER A 74 22.79 4.29 16.57
N THR A 75 22.36 3.07 16.86
CA THR A 75 20.94 2.72 17.01
C THR A 75 20.27 3.55 18.11
N TRP A 76 20.92 3.66 19.26
CA TRP A 76 20.39 4.46 20.39
C TRP A 76 20.41 5.96 20.12
N ARG A 77 21.34 6.44 19.28
CA ARG A 77 21.35 7.84 18.82
C ARG A 77 20.13 8.11 17.93
N GLU A 78 19.84 7.24 16.98
CA GLU A 78 18.67 7.35 16.10
C GLU A 78 17.35 7.28 16.86
N ILE A 79 17.23 6.36 17.83
CA ILE A 79 16.05 6.26 18.70
C ILE A 79 15.86 7.56 19.51
N ARG A 80 16.94 8.11 20.04
CA ARG A 80 16.89 9.40 20.76
C ARG A 80 16.47 10.55 19.86
N GLU A 81 17.00 10.57 18.63
CA GLU A 81 16.65 11.58 17.64
C GLU A 81 15.17 11.49 17.23
N LEU A 82 14.66 10.29 16.93
CA LEU A 82 13.23 10.11 16.67
C LEU A 82 12.35 10.54 17.87
N ARG A 83 12.75 10.18 19.09
CA ARG A 83 12.02 10.61 20.29
C ARG A 83 12.05 12.14 20.45
N ARG A 84 13.15 12.81 20.10
CA ARG A 84 13.27 14.25 20.08
C ARG A 84 12.31 14.85 19.07
N GLN A 85 12.33 14.40 17.83
CA GLN A 85 11.45 14.87 16.75
C GLN A 85 9.96 14.73 17.10
N LEU A 86 9.57 13.60 17.70
CA LEU A 86 8.19 13.37 18.12
C LEU A 86 7.75 14.28 19.29
N ARG A 87 8.68 14.75 20.13
CA ARG A 87 8.40 15.63 21.29
C ARG A 87 8.45 17.11 20.96
N GLU A 88 9.19 17.50 19.94
CA GLU A 88 9.30 18.90 19.51
C GLU A 88 8.02 19.43 18.85
N THR A 89 7.22 18.54 18.29
CA THR A 89 5.92 18.90 17.72
C THR A 89 4.84 18.75 18.79
N HIS A 90 4.03 19.78 18.97
CA HIS A 90 2.81 19.66 19.77
C HIS A 90 1.75 18.89 18.96
N TRP A 91 1.39 17.72 19.45
CA TRP A 91 0.35 16.87 18.86
C TRP A 91 -0.92 17.00 19.67
N GLU A 92 -2.03 17.33 19.04
CA GLU A 92 -3.33 17.30 19.67
C GLU A 92 -3.86 15.87 19.80
N LEU A 93 -3.45 14.98 18.85
CA LEU A 93 -3.88 13.59 18.87
C LEU A 93 -2.90 12.70 18.13
N VAL A 94 -2.69 11.49 18.65
CA VAL A 94 -1.98 10.40 17.99
C VAL A 94 -2.96 9.27 17.74
N VAL A 95 -3.04 8.80 16.49
CA VAL A 95 -3.91 7.68 16.09
C VAL A 95 -3.05 6.49 15.65
N ASP A 96 -3.03 5.42 16.44
CA ASP A 96 -2.41 4.16 16.03
C ASP A 96 -3.43 3.30 15.29
N SER A 97 -3.33 3.28 13.95
CA SER A 97 -4.17 2.46 13.07
C SER A 97 -3.59 1.07 12.82
N GLN A 98 -2.43 0.74 13.41
CA GLN A 98 -1.79 -0.56 13.24
C GLN A 98 -2.19 -1.59 14.30
N GLY A 99 -2.28 -1.16 15.56
CA GLY A 99 -2.67 -2.04 16.65
C GLY A 99 -1.66 -3.13 17.00
N LEU A 100 -0.36 -2.79 16.95
CA LEU A 100 0.76 -3.67 17.31
C LEU A 100 1.63 -3.01 18.37
N LEU A 101 2.30 -3.79 19.23
CA LEU A 101 3.25 -3.24 20.21
C LEU A 101 4.35 -2.41 19.56
N LYS A 102 4.84 -2.84 18.40
CA LYS A 102 5.87 -2.11 17.62
C LYS A 102 5.41 -0.75 17.10
N SER A 103 4.10 -0.48 17.03
CA SER A 103 3.53 0.82 16.68
C SER A 103 3.12 1.62 17.91
N ALA A 104 2.51 0.98 18.90
CA ALA A 104 2.04 1.62 20.12
C ALA A 104 3.17 2.20 20.98
N LEU A 105 4.30 1.48 21.10
CA LEU A 105 5.45 1.94 21.88
C LEU A 105 6.07 3.25 21.33
N PRO A 106 6.45 3.36 20.04
CA PRO A 106 6.96 4.63 19.52
C PRO A 106 5.89 5.72 19.48
N ALA A 107 4.60 5.39 19.31
CA ALA A 107 3.50 6.35 19.38
C ALA A 107 3.47 7.09 20.71
N ARG A 108 3.74 6.41 21.82
CA ARG A 108 3.81 7.03 23.16
C ARG A 108 4.96 8.04 23.34
N TRP A 109 5.96 8.00 22.47
CA TRP A 109 7.06 8.99 22.56
C TRP A 109 6.61 10.40 22.19
N ALA A 110 5.51 10.54 21.47
CA ALA A 110 4.89 11.83 21.13
C ALA A 110 4.35 12.60 22.36
N LYS A 111 4.13 11.91 23.50
CA LYS A 111 3.60 12.51 24.76
C LYS A 111 2.28 13.26 24.56
N ALA A 112 1.42 12.77 23.72
CA ALA A 112 0.10 13.32 23.43
C ALA A 112 -1.00 12.26 23.66
N PRO A 113 -2.28 12.63 23.68
CA PRO A 113 -3.38 11.68 23.73
C PRO A 113 -3.27 10.65 22.62
N LEU A 114 -3.21 9.37 22.99
CA LEU A 114 -3.04 8.25 22.05
C LEU A 114 -4.32 7.44 21.96
N THR A 115 -4.81 7.25 20.76
CA THR A 115 -6.03 6.48 20.48
C THR A 115 -5.76 5.36 19.49
N GLY A 116 -6.53 4.29 19.56
CA GLY A 116 -6.40 3.15 18.66
C GLY A 116 -7.48 2.10 18.89
N TYR A 117 -7.22 0.88 18.41
CA TYR A 117 -8.16 -0.24 18.50
C TYR A 117 -8.32 -0.75 19.93
N ALA A 118 -9.53 -1.14 20.30
CA ALA A 118 -9.82 -1.82 21.56
C ALA A 118 -9.19 -3.23 21.62
N TRP A 119 -9.13 -3.83 22.79
CA TRP A 119 -8.49 -5.13 23.06
C TRP A 119 -8.81 -6.21 22.03
N GLY A 120 -10.08 -6.49 21.76
CA GLY A 120 -10.50 -7.49 20.76
C GLY A 120 -10.48 -7.01 19.31
N SER A 121 -10.08 -5.76 19.05
CA SER A 121 -10.01 -5.15 17.72
C SER A 121 -8.59 -4.87 17.28
N ALA A 122 -7.62 -4.78 18.20
CA ALA A 122 -6.21 -4.63 17.89
C ALA A 122 -5.64 -5.95 17.36
N ARG A 123 -4.65 -5.86 16.47
CA ARG A 123 -3.97 -7.04 15.91
C ARG A 123 -3.16 -7.78 16.99
N GLU A 124 -2.54 -7.02 17.90
CA GLU A 124 -1.99 -7.50 19.16
C GLU A 124 -2.79 -6.82 20.28
N SER A 125 -3.62 -7.59 21.02
CA SER A 125 -4.50 -7.03 22.04
C SER A 125 -3.76 -6.21 23.09
N LEU A 126 -2.52 -6.60 23.44
CA LEU A 126 -1.66 -5.88 24.39
C LEU A 126 -1.34 -4.44 23.94
N ALA A 127 -1.36 -4.14 22.63
CA ALA A 127 -1.16 -2.78 22.14
C ALA A 127 -2.21 -1.81 22.69
N SER A 128 -3.45 -2.30 22.91
CA SER A 128 -4.53 -1.48 23.43
C SER A 128 -4.28 -0.93 24.85
N LEU A 129 -3.40 -1.53 25.61
CA LEU A 129 -3.02 -1.05 26.95
C LEU A 129 -2.28 0.30 26.90
N PHE A 130 -1.69 0.62 25.76
CA PHE A 130 -0.99 1.87 25.54
C PHE A 130 -1.90 3.02 25.10
N TYR A 131 -3.20 2.75 24.83
CA TYR A 131 -4.12 3.78 24.31
C TYR A 131 -4.94 4.40 25.43
N ASP A 132 -5.06 5.73 25.40
CA ASP A 132 -5.92 6.50 26.32
C ASP A 132 -7.39 6.33 25.93
N LYS A 133 -7.69 6.31 24.61
CA LYS A 133 -9.01 5.97 24.08
C LYS A 133 -8.93 4.76 23.17
N ARG A 134 -9.93 3.90 23.25
CA ARG A 134 -9.98 2.61 22.55
C ARG A 134 -11.28 2.46 21.80
N HIS A 135 -11.21 2.07 20.52
CA HIS A 135 -12.37 1.95 19.66
C HIS A 135 -12.57 0.49 19.23
N LYS A 136 -13.79 -0.03 19.45
CA LYS A 136 -14.15 -1.37 18.97
C LYS A 136 -14.35 -1.29 17.46
N VAL A 137 -13.68 -2.14 16.68
CA VAL A 137 -13.83 -2.26 15.23
C VAL A 137 -13.82 -3.73 14.87
N SER A 138 -14.83 -4.19 14.15
CA SER A 138 -14.99 -5.62 13.83
C SER A 138 -13.87 -6.15 12.93
N TRP A 139 -13.45 -7.38 13.15
CA TRP A 139 -12.57 -8.13 12.28
C TRP A 139 -13.25 -8.66 11.01
N ALA A 140 -14.59 -8.69 10.97
CA ALA A 140 -15.34 -9.06 9.77
C ALA A 140 -15.24 -8.01 8.63
N LEU A 141 -14.78 -6.80 8.95
CA LEU A 141 -14.56 -5.74 7.97
C LEU A 141 -13.21 -5.88 7.27
N SER A 142 -13.12 -5.46 6.02
CA SER A 142 -11.86 -5.35 5.30
C SER A 142 -10.88 -4.40 6.01
N ALA A 143 -9.59 -4.52 5.71
CA ALA A 143 -8.56 -3.65 6.28
C ALA A 143 -8.84 -2.15 6.01
N ILE A 144 -9.39 -1.82 4.85
CA ILE A 144 -9.78 -0.46 4.46
C ILE A 144 -10.92 0.03 5.34
N GLU A 145 -12.01 -0.73 5.42
CA GLU A 145 -13.17 -0.36 6.22
C GLU A 145 -12.85 -0.26 7.72
N ARG A 146 -11.95 -1.10 8.21
CA ARG A 146 -11.47 -1.00 9.58
C ARG A 146 -10.75 0.32 9.86
N ASN A 147 -9.90 0.77 8.94
CA ASN A 147 -9.22 2.07 9.07
C ASN A 147 -10.23 3.23 8.99
N ARG A 148 -11.12 3.23 8.00
CA ARG A 148 -12.19 4.23 7.84
C ARG A 148 -13.03 4.36 9.11
N LEU A 149 -13.51 3.23 9.64
CA LEU A 149 -14.34 3.22 10.84
C LEU A 149 -13.56 3.63 12.11
N LEU A 150 -12.27 3.29 12.24
CA LEU A 150 -11.45 3.76 13.33
C LEU A 150 -11.37 5.30 13.31
N PHE A 151 -11.01 5.88 12.17
CA PHE A 151 -10.90 7.34 12.03
C PHE A 151 -12.24 8.04 12.26
N ALA A 152 -13.31 7.51 11.69
CA ALA A 152 -14.66 8.03 11.91
C ALA A 152 -15.02 8.12 13.39
N ARG A 153 -14.75 7.05 14.17
CA ARG A 153 -15.00 7.02 15.60
C ARG A 153 -14.06 7.93 16.42
N VAL A 154 -12.83 8.09 15.96
CA VAL A 154 -11.86 8.99 16.60
C VAL A 154 -12.25 10.45 16.40
N PHE A 155 -12.68 10.82 15.21
CA PHE A 155 -12.91 12.22 14.82
C PHE A 155 -14.39 12.62 14.80
N GLY A 156 -15.32 11.68 14.98
CA GLY A 156 -16.74 11.97 15.10
C GLY A 156 -17.44 12.28 13.77
N TYR A 157 -17.14 11.49 12.72
CA TYR A 157 -17.85 11.51 11.45
C TYR A 157 -18.32 10.10 11.07
N GLU A 158 -19.16 9.98 10.06
CA GLU A 158 -19.60 8.70 9.50
C GLU A 158 -18.94 8.52 8.12
N PRO A 159 -18.30 7.34 7.84
CA PRO A 159 -17.77 7.03 6.52
C PRO A 159 -18.89 6.99 5.49
N GLN A 160 -18.70 7.62 4.34
CA GLN A 160 -19.72 7.66 3.28
C GLN A 160 -19.19 7.10 1.97
N GLY A 161 -20.05 6.38 1.24
CA GLY A 161 -19.75 5.88 -0.09
C GLY A 161 -18.58 4.90 -0.17
N ALA A 162 -18.12 4.64 -1.39
CA ALA A 162 -16.98 3.78 -1.65
C ALA A 162 -15.66 4.41 -1.17
N PRO A 163 -14.65 3.60 -0.80
CA PRO A 163 -13.34 4.10 -0.40
C PRO A 163 -12.69 4.94 -1.51
N HIS A 164 -12.27 6.16 -1.20
CA HIS A 164 -11.51 7.02 -2.11
C HIS A 164 -10.08 7.18 -1.62
N PHE A 165 -9.11 6.71 -2.40
CA PHE A 165 -7.71 6.70 -1.98
C PHE A 165 -7.03 8.07 -2.03
N GLY A 166 -7.46 8.96 -2.91
CA GLY A 166 -7.03 10.36 -2.95
C GLY A 166 -5.59 10.60 -3.43
N VAL A 167 -4.95 9.61 -4.06
CA VAL A 167 -3.56 9.70 -4.52
C VAL A 167 -3.52 9.86 -6.04
N PRO A 168 -2.80 10.89 -6.56
CA PRO A 168 -2.63 11.07 -8.00
C PRO A 168 -1.61 10.07 -8.57
N ALA A 169 -1.72 9.79 -9.86
CA ALA A 169 -0.80 8.89 -10.57
C ALA A 169 0.67 9.34 -10.56
N GLY A 170 0.95 10.61 -10.30
CA GLY A 170 2.30 11.15 -10.42
C GLY A 170 2.74 11.32 -11.89
N ALA A 171 4.01 11.64 -12.10
CA ALA A 171 4.56 11.81 -13.44
C ALA A 171 4.88 10.46 -14.09
N ARG A 172 4.57 10.32 -15.39
CA ARG A 172 5.01 9.16 -16.18
C ARG A 172 6.54 9.16 -16.26
N PRO A 173 7.23 8.04 -15.94
CA PRO A 173 8.68 7.98 -16.03
C PRO A 173 9.19 8.22 -17.45
N GLY A 174 10.21 9.09 -17.62
CA GLY A 174 10.69 9.49 -18.94
C GLY A 174 11.38 8.38 -19.75
N TRP A 175 11.75 7.26 -19.11
CA TRP A 175 12.31 6.09 -19.79
C TRP A 175 11.25 5.17 -20.41
N VAL A 176 9.98 5.33 -20.04
CA VAL A 176 8.89 4.57 -20.66
C VAL A 176 8.65 5.12 -22.06
N LEU A 177 8.90 4.29 -23.07
CA LEU A 177 8.71 4.65 -24.48
C LEU A 177 7.29 5.14 -24.75
N SER A 178 7.11 5.97 -25.76
CA SER A 178 5.80 6.35 -26.27
C SER A 178 5.06 5.10 -26.74
N GLY A 179 3.85 4.89 -26.27
CA GLY A 179 3.03 3.73 -26.65
C GLY A 179 2.22 3.17 -25.50
N ARG A 180 1.47 2.13 -25.80
CA ARG A 180 0.64 1.40 -24.85
C ARG A 180 1.48 0.34 -24.13
N TYR A 181 1.30 0.21 -22.83
CA TYR A 181 2.03 -0.79 -22.04
C TYR A 181 1.18 -1.38 -20.91
N ALA A 182 1.53 -2.60 -20.55
CA ALA A 182 1.02 -3.29 -19.38
C ALA A 182 2.13 -3.47 -18.33
N VAL A 183 1.82 -3.27 -17.07
CA VAL A 183 2.75 -3.53 -15.96
C VAL A 183 2.48 -4.91 -15.39
N LEU A 184 3.50 -5.76 -15.36
CA LEU A 184 3.43 -7.10 -14.80
C LEU A 184 4.09 -7.14 -13.42
N LEU A 185 3.30 -7.12 -12.35
CA LEU A 185 3.76 -7.17 -10.96
C LEU A 185 3.95 -8.64 -10.56
N HIS A 186 5.01 -9.24 -11.08
CA HIS A 186 5.25 -10.67 -11.09
C HIS A 186 5.82 -11.25 -9.79
N ALA A 187 6.24 -10.39 -8.86
CA ALA A 187 6.97 -10.79 -7.67
C ALA A 187 6.26 -10.39 -6.36
N THR A 188 6.43 -11.21 -5.35
CA THR A 188 5.90 -11.02 -4.00
C THR A 188 6.87 -11.55 -2.95
N SER A 189 6.59 -11.28 -1.67
CA SER A 189 7.47 -11.66 -0.55
C SER A 189 7.50 -13.17 -0.24
N LYS A 190 6.53 -13.95 -0.74
CA LYS A 190 6.42 -15.40 -0.52
C LYS A 190 6.27 -16.10 -1.87
N ALA A 191 7.09 -17.14 -2.11
CA ALA A 191 7.03 -17.93 -3.34
C ALA A 191 5.66 -18.59 -3.57
N SER A 192 4.94 -18.98 -2.50
CA SER A 192 3.59 -19.55 -2.57
C SER A 192 2.53 -18.61 -3.16
N LYS A 193 2.78 -17.30 -3.14
CA LYS A 193 1.91 -16.28 -3.74
C LYS A 193 2.29 -15.94 -5.18
N GLU A 194 3.36 -16.51 -5.70
CA GLU A 194 3.81 -16.24 -7.07
C GLU A 194 2.96 -17.01 -8.07
N TRP A 195 2.59 -16.34 -9.14
CA TRP A 195 1.97 -16.99 -10.30
C TRP A 195 3.06 -17.67 -11.16
N PRO A 196 2.80 -18.84 -11.80
CA PRO A 196 3.81 -19.58 -12.58
C PRO A 196 4.47 -18.72 -13.66
N GLU A 197 5.79 -18.90 -13.85
CA GLU A 197 6.52 -18.15 -14.89
C GLU A 197 5.98 -18.44 -16.31
N SER A 198 5.57 -19.69 -16.59
CA SER A 198 4.94 -20.06 -17.87
C SER A 198 3.66 -19.27 -18.13
N HIS A 199 2.85 -19.00 -17.09
CA HIS A 199 1.63 -18.21 -17.24
C HIS A 199 1.93 -16.73 -17.54
N TRP A 200 2.96 -16.17 -16.89
CA TRP A 200 3.41 -14.79 -17.19
C TRP A 200 3.89 -14.65 -18.63
N VAL A 201 4.67 -15.63 -19.11
CA VAL A 201 5.20 -15.64 -20.48
C VAL A 201 4.07 -15.76 -21.50
N GLU A 202 3.13 -16.66 -21.28
CA GLU A 202 1.97 -16.84 -22.16
C GLU A 202 1.08 -15.59 -22.19
N LEU A 203 0.79 -15.00 -21.00
CA LEU A 203 0.04 -13.76 -20.90
C LEU A 203 0.72 -12.64 -21.68
N GLY A 204 2.04 -12.43 -21.46
CA GLY A 204 2.80 -11.38 -22.13
C GLY A 204 2.84 -11.55 -23.65
N LYS A 205 2.98 -12.78 -24.16
CA LYS A 205 2.90 -13.07 -25.60
C LYS A 205 1.54 -12.66 -26.19
N ARG A 206 0.45 -13.05 -25.54
CA ARG A 206 -0.91 -12.73 -26.02
C ARG A 206 -1.18 -11.23 -25.98
N LEU A 207 -0.82 -10.55 -24.89
CA LEU A 207 -1.00 -9.09 -24.75
C LEU A 207 -0.20 -8.32 -25.80
N SER A 208 1.03 -8.76 -26.09
CA SER A 208 1.85 -8.13 -27.11
C SER A 208 1.32 -8.37 -28.53
N LEU A 209 1.01 -9.62 -28.88
CA LEU A 209 0.63 -9.98 -30.24
C LEU A 209 -0.80 -9.57 -30.63
N GLN A 210 -1.73 -9.58 -29.66
CA GLN A 210 -3.16 -9.32 -29.92
C GLN A 210 -3.58 -7.88 -29.61
N HIS A 211 -2.82 -7.17 -28.75
CA HIS A 211 -3.23 -5.85 -28.23
C HIS A 211 -2.16 -4.76 -28.35
N ASP A 212 -1.04 -5.07 -29.00
CA ASP A 212 0.09 -4.14 -29.22
C ASP A 212 0.57 -3.46 -27.91
N LEU A 213 0.68 -4.25 -26.85
CA LEU A 213 1.16 -3.79 -25.55
C LEU A 213 2.61 -4.20 -25.33
N VAL A 214 3.40 -3.28 -24.79
CA VAL A 214 4.73 -3.57 -24.24
C VAL A 214 4.58 -4.00 -22.78
N MET A 215 5.18 -5.16 -22.42
CA MET A 215 5.19 -5.62 -21.03
C MET A 215 6.30 -4.93 -20.26
N VAL A 216 5.97 -4.26 -19.17
CA VAL A 216 6.94 -3.63 -18.28
C VAL A 216 6.99 -4.40 -16.95
N LEU A 217 8.18 -4.89 -16.60
CA LEU A 217 8.41 -5.72 -15.43
C LEU A 217 9.23 -4.96 -14.37
N PRO A 218 8.59 -4.35 -13.36
CA PRO A 218 9.29 -3.69 -12.26
C PRO A 218 9.86 -4.72 -11.27
N TRP A 219 10.88 -4.30 -10.52
CA TRP A 219 11.53 -5.10 -9.50
C TRP A 219 12.03 -4.22 -8.34
N GLY A 220 12.14 -4.80 -7.14
CA GLY A 220 12.61 -4.10 -5.94
C GLY A 220 13.93 -4.64 -5.39
N ASN A 221 14.33 -5.89 -5.76
CA ASN A 221 15.54 -6.53 -5.28
C ASN A 221 16.19 -7.41 -6.36
N PRO A 222 17.45 -7.87 -6.19
CA PRO A 222 18.16 -8.65 -7.22
C PRO A 222 17.43 -9.93 -7.65
N ARG A 223 16.82 -10.68 -6.74
CA ARG A 223 16.05 -11.90 -7.07
C ARG A 223 14.86 -11.58 -7.98
N GLU A 224 14.15 -10.50 -7.70
CA GLU A 224 13.02 -10.07 -8.53
C GLU A 224 13.50 -9.59 -9.90
N ARG A 225 14.66 -8.92 -9.96
CA ARG A 225 15.27 -8.50 -11.22
C ARG A 225 15.65 -9.70 -12.09
N GLU A 226 16.32 -10.70 -11.55
CA GLU A 226 16.67 -11.93 -12.26
C GLU A 226 15.41 -12.64 -12.80
N ARG A 227 14.32 -12.66 -12.00
CA ARG A 227 13.03 -13.18 -12.46
C ARG A 227 12.45 -12.34 -13.61
N ALA A 228 12.48 -11.02 -13.51
CA ALA A 228 12.01 -10.12 -14.57
C ALA A 228 12.79 -10.34 -15.87
N GLU A 229 14.11 -10.50 -15.80
CA GLU A 229 14.98 -10.76 -16.93
C GLU A 229 14.67 -12.11 -17.61
N ARG A 230 14.45 -13.19 -16.82
CA ARG A 230 14.03 -14.49 -17.37
C ARG A 230 12.67 -14.45 -18.06
N LEU A 231 11.71 -13.72 -17.51
CA LEU A 231 10.39 -13.55 -18.09
C LEU A 231 10.46 -12.72 -19.38
N ALA A 232 11.14 -11.58 -19.33
CA ALA A 232 11.25 -10.66 -20.46
C ALA A 232 11.95 -11.32 -21.67
N ALA A 233 12.96 -12.17 -21.45
CA ALA A 233 13.68 -12.89 -22.51
C ALA A 233 12.79 -13.84 -23.31
N GLN A 234 11.60 -14.21 -22.81
CA GLN A 234 10.68 -15.14 -23.45
C GLN A 234 9.43 -14.44 -24.04
N MET A 235 9.34 -13.11 -23.93
CA MET A 235 8.21 -12.32 -24.46
C MET A 235 8.66 -11.46 -25.64
N PRO A 236 7.86 -11.28 -26.69
CA PRO A 236 8.27 -10.56 -27.91
C PRO A 236 8.47 -9.06 -27.69
N ALA A 237 7.73 -8.45 -26.76
CA ALA A 237 7.83 -7.03 -26.42
C ALA A 237 7.78 -6.86 -24.90
N ALA A 238 8.93 -6.95 -24.25
CA ALA A 238 9.04 -6.82 -22.81
C ALA A 238 10.27 -6.01 -22.42
N VAL A 239 10.11 -5.19 -21.37
CA VAL A 239 11.15 -4.31 -20.83
C VAL A 239 11.25 -4.56 -19.33
N VAL A 240 12.45 -4.91 -18.86
CA VAL A 240 12.76 -4.91 -17.43
C VAL A 240 12.97 -3.45 -17.03
N ALA A 241 12.18 -2.99 -16.08
CA ALA A 241 12.27 -1.61 -15.60
C ALA A 241 13.67 -1.32 -15.01
N PRO A 242 14.18 -0.09 -15.08
CA PRO A 242 15.32 0.30 -14.28
C PRO A 242 14.95 0.26 -12.79
N LYS A 243 15.95 0.40 -11.91
CA LYS A 243 15.70 0.55 -10.48
C LYS A 243 14.94 1.86 -10.26
N MET A 244 13.80 1.76 -9.59
CA MET A 244 12.88 2.88 -9.38
C MET A 244 12.66 3.15 -7.89
N SER A 245 12.39 4.39 -7.57
CA SER A 245 11.73 4.79 -6.33
C SER A 245 10.25 4.37 -6.35
N LEU A 246 9.60 4.37 -5.19
CA LEU A 246 8.16 4.08 -5.11
C LEU A 246 7.30 5.18 -5.79
N ALA A 247 7.79 6.41 -5.84
CA ALA A 247 7.13 7.50 -6.58
C ALA A 247 7.17 7.27 -8.10
N GLU A 248 8.32 6.84 -8.63
CA GLU A 248 8.44 6.47 -10.05
C GLU A 248 7.61 5.22 -10.38
N ALA A 249 7.54 4.25 -9.46
CA ALA A 249 6.67 3.09 -9.62
C ALA A 249 5.19 3.49 -9.64
N ALA A 250 4.77 4.47 -8.83
CA ALA A 250 3.42 5.03 -8.86
C ALA A 250 3.13 5.71 -10.21
N GLY A 251 4.09 6.48 -10.74
CA GLY A 251 3.99 7.08 -12.06
C GLY A 251 3.90 6.03 -13.17
N LEU A 252 4.74 4.98 -13.12
CA LEU A 252 4.68 3.88 -14.08
C LEU A 252 3.32 3.18 -14.05
N ILE A 253 2.83 2.82 -12.86
CA ILE A 253 1.57 2.11 -12.69
C ILE A 253 0.39 3.00 -13.08
N GLY A 254 0.39 4.27 -12.66
CA GLY A 254 -0.73 5.17 -12.85
C GLY A 254 -0.99 5.58 -14.31
N HIS A 255 -0.03 5.38 -15.20
CA HIS A 255 -0.16 5.63 -16.63
C HIS A 255 -0.18 4.34 -17.48
N ALA A 256 -0.27 3.16 -16.83
CA ALA A 256 -0.37 1.89 -17.53
C ALA A 256 -1.76 1.68 -18.15
N ASN A 257 -1.80 1.09 -19.33
CA ASN A 257 -3.06 0.66 -19.94
C ASN A 257 -3.67 -0.54 -19.20
N ALA A 258 -2.81 -1.40 -18.62
CA ALA A 258 -3.21 -2.50 -17.77
C ALA A 258 -2.18 -2.77 -16.70
N VAL A 259 -2.63 -3.30 -15.59
CA VAL A 259 -1.78 -3.87 -14.53
C VAL A 259 -2.27 -5.27 -14.23
N ILE A 260 -1.38 -6.22 -14.28
CA ILE A 260 -1.62 -7.57 -13.79
C ILE A 260 -0.63 -7.83 -12.66
N GLY A 261 -1.12 -8.21 -11.49
CA GLY A 261 -0.25 -8.32 -10.33
C GLY A 261 -0.66 -9.43 -9.38
N VAL A 262 0.34 -10.12 -8.81
CA VAL A 262 0.12 -11.02 -7.67
C VAL A 262 -0.17 -10.22 -6.39
N ASP A 263 -0.53 -10.90 -5.30
CA ASP A 263 -0.74 -10.28 -3.97
C ASP A 263 0.55 -9.60 -3.46
N THR A 264 0.71 -8.32 -3.79
CA THR A 264 1.84 -7.47 -3.41
C THR A 264 1.41 -6.03 -3.17
N GLY A 265 2.24 -5.25 -2.49
CA GLY A 265 1.96 -3.84 -2.20
C GLY A 265 1.75 -2.97 -3.44
N LEU A 266 2.46 -3.25 -4.55
CA LEU A 266 2.27 -2.53 -5.82
C LEU A 266 0.92 -2.81 -6.48
N THR A 267 0.34 -4.00 -6.27
CA THR A 267 -1.02 -4.33 -6.74
C THR A 267 -2.07 -3.49 -6.01
N HIS A 268 -1.90 -3.29 -4.69
CA HIS A 268 -2.74 -2.35 -3.95
C HIS A 268 -2.53 -0.90 -4.37
N LEU A 269 -1.31 -0.53 -4.77
CA LEU A 269 -1.03 0.80 -5.32
C LEU A 269 -1.75 1.00 -6.65
N ALA A 270 -1.74 0.00 -7.54
CA ALA A 270 -2.49 0.03 -8.81
C ALA A 270 -4.00 0.21 -8.58
N ASN A 271 -4.56 -0.50 -7.59
CA ASN A 271 -5.96 -0.32 -7.19
C ASN A 271 -6.24 1.11 -6.69
N ALA A 272 -5.34 1.65 -5.86
CA ALA A 272 -5.48 3.01 -5.33
C ALA A 272 -5.38 4.10 -6.41
N LEU A 273 -4.62 3.84 -7.48
CA LEU A 273 -4.49 4.72 -8.64
C LEU A 273 -5.61 4.55 -9.67
N ASN A 274 -6.56 3.64 -9.40
CA ASN A 274 -7.74 3.38 -10.24
C ASN A 274 -7.41 3.05 -11.70
N VAL A 275 -6.35 2.26 -11.92
CA VAL A 275 -5.96 1.77 -13.25
C VAL A 275 -6.61 0.41 -13.54
N PRO A 276 -6.76 0.01 -14.82
CA PRO A 276 -7.23 -1.32 -15.18
C PRO A 276 -6.34 -2.40 -14.54
N LEU A 277 -6.90 -3.21 -13.62
CA LEU A 277 -6.16 -4.12 -12.76
C LEU A 277 -6.80 -5.50 -12.69
N VAL A 278 -5.99 -6.54 -12.87
CA VAL A 278 -6.31 -7.90 -12.46
C VAL A 278 -5.34 -8.30 -11.35
N ALA A 279 -5.87 -8.52 -10.15
CA ALA A 279 -5.11 -8.95 -8.98
C ALA A 279 -5.23 -10.48 -8.81
N ILE A 280 -4.09 -11.17 -8.77
CA ILE A 280 -3.99 -12.63 -8.75
C ILE A 280 -3.65 -13.10 -7.33
N TYR A 281 -4.45 -14.05 -6.83
CA TYR A 281 -4.27 -14.67 -5.52
C TYR A 281 -4.11 -16.19 -5.67
N THR A 282 -3.08 -16.75 -5.05
CA THR A 282 -2.78 -18.20 -5.10
C THR A 282 -2.67 -18.82 -3.71
N ASP A 283 -2.38 -18.02 -2.70
CA ASP A 283 -2.12 -18.44 -1.30
C ASP A 283 -2.69 -17.46 -0.26
N THR A 284 -3.67 -16.65 -0.66
CA THR A 284 -4.38 -15.72 0.22
C THR A 284 -5.82 -15.55 -0.23
N HIS A 285 -6.74 -15.40 0.74
CA HIS A 285 -8.14 -15.11 0.45
C HIS A 285 -8.32 -13.64 0.04
N PRO A 286 -8.80 -13.35 -1.17
CA PRO A 286 -9.04 -11.97 -1.60
C PRO A 286 -10.10 -11.26 -0.75
N ALA A 287 -11.06 -11.97 -0.16
CA ALA A 287 -12.04 -11.38 0.76
C ALA A 287 -11.41 -10.69 1.98
N ALA A 288 -10.21 -11.15 2.44
CA ALA A 288 -9.52 -10.58 3.59
C ALA A 288 -8.51 -9.49 3.21
N THR A 289 -7.78 -9.67 2.14
CA THR A 289 -6.64 -8.84 1.74
C THR A 289 -6.66 -8.41 0.28
N GLY A 290 -7.73 -8.70 -0.45
CA GLY A 290 -7.90 -8.34 -1.84
C GLY A 290 -7.96 -6.84 -2.09
N VAL A 291 -7.80 -6.48 -3.36
CA VAL A 291 -8.03 -5.11 -3.80
C VAL A 291 -9.54 -4.79 -3.76
N VAL A 292 -9.87 -3.52 -3.62
CA VAL A 292 -11.26 -3.07 -3.74
C VAL A 292 -11.72 -3.32 -5.16
N GLU A 293 -12.76 -4.13 -5.31
CA GLU A 293 -13.37 -4.37 -6.62
C GLU A 293 -14.07 -3.11 -7.11
N THR A 294 -13.77 -2.75 -8.33
CA THR A 294 -14.30 -1.58 -9.02
C THR A 294 -14.57 -1.97 -10.48
N PRO A 295 -15.19 -1.12 -11.30
CA PRO A 295 -15.24 -1.36 -12.74
C PRO A 295 -13.84 -1.56 -13.38
N TRP A 296 -12.77 -1.10 -12.71
CA TRP A 296 -11.39 -1.14 -13.18
C TRP A 296 -10.51 -2.21 -12.49
N ALA A 297 -10.93 -2.77 -11.37
CA ALA A 297 -10.13 -3.72 -10.59
C ALA A 297 -10.93 -4.98 -10.22
N THR A 298 -10.35 -6.16 -10.42
CA THR A 298 -10.94 -7.42 -10.03
C THR A 298 -9.93 -8.35 -9.37
N ASN A 299 -10.42 -9.18 -8.46
CA ASN A 299 -9.65 -10.22 -7.79
C ASN A 299 -9.89 -11.58 -8.49
N LEU A 300 -8.83 -12.32 -8.77
CA LEU A 300 -8.91 -13.66 -9.31
C LEU A 300 -8.12 -14.66 -8.46
N GLY A 301 -8.68 -15.85 -8.31
CA GLY A 301 -8.06 -16.94 -7.55
C GLY A 301 -8.35 -16.91 -6.06
N ASP A 302 -7.79 -17.87 -5.36
CA ASP A 302 -7.93 -18.07 -3.91
C ASP A 302 -6.83 -19.02 -3.43
N ILE A 303 -6.80 -19.37 -2.13
CA ILE A 303 -5.87 -20.36 -1.58
C ILE A 303 -6.03 -21.68 -2.37
N GLY A 304 -4.93 -22.11 -3.01
CA GLY A 304 -4.90 -23.32 -3.82
C GLY A 304 -5.64 -23.23 -5.16
N GLN A 305 -6.18 -22.07 -5.54
CA GLN A 305 -6.87 -21.85 -6.80
C GLN A 305 -6.08 -20.88 -7.68
N CYS A 306 -5.12 -21.41 -8.42
CA CYS A 306 -4.31 -20.63 -9.35
C CYS A 306 -5.10 -20.27 -10.61
N PRO A 307 -5.35 -18.99 -10.94
CA PRO A 307 -6.08 -18.59 -12.14
C PRO A 307 -5.33 -19.02 -13.42
N SER A 308 -6.08 -19.41 -14.45
CA SER A 308 -5.53 -19.63 -15.79
C SER A 308 -5.26 -18.30 -16.50
N VAL A 309 -4.42 -18.34 -17.55
CA VAL A 309 -4.15 -17.18 -18.41
C VAL A 309 -5.44 -16.70 -19.09
N ASP A 310 -6.30 -17.62 -19.53
CA ASP A 310 -7.59 -17.29 -20.16
C ASP A 310 -8.51 -16.53 -19.18
N ALA A 311 -8.58 -16.96 -17.92
CA ALA A 311 -9.37 -16.26 -16.90
C ALA A 311 -8.85 -14.82 -16.66
N VAL A 312 -7.52 -14.62 -16.63
CA VAL A 312 -6.90 -13.31 -16.50
C VAL A 312 -7.22 -12.41 -17.68
N LEU A 313 -7.08 -12.92 -18.90
CA LEU A 313 -7.42 -12.18 -20.13
C LEU A 313 -8.92 -11.85 -20.19
N GLN A 314 -9.78 -12.81 -19.90
CA GLN A 314 -11.22 -12.59 -19.86
C GLN A 314 -11.59 -11.49 -18.85
N ALA A 315 -11.03 -11.53 -17.65
CA ALA A 315 -11.27 -10.51 -16.63
C ALA A 315 -10.74 -9.13 -17.06
N LEU A 316 -9.60 -9.08 -17.74
CA LEU A 316 -9.02 -7.86 -18.25
C LEU A 316 -9.88 -7.22 -19.35
N PHE A 317 -10.39 -8.02 -20.29
CA PHE A 317 -11.13 -7.56 -21.47
C PHE A 317 -12.66 -7.56 -21.29
N ALA A 318 -13.20 -8.10 -20.22
CA ALA A 318 -14.63 -7.98 -19.91
C ALA A 318 -15.11 -6.53 -19.72
N ARG A 319 -14.19 -5.57 -19.74
CA ARG A 319 -14.43 -4.15 -19.50
C ARG A 319 -14.69 -3.40 -20.80
N LYS A 320 -15.75 -2.59 -20.82
CA LYS A 320 -16.29 -1.95 -22.04
C LYS A 320 -15.36 -0.92 -22.71
N ASP A 321 -14.28 -0.49 -22.05
CA ASP A 321 -13.47 0.67 -22.49
C ASP A 321 -12.03 0.27 -22.88
N TRP A 322 -11.83 -0.94 -23.37
CA TRP A 322 -10.53 -1.46 -23.81
C TRP A 322 -10.21 -1.18 -25.29
N THR A 323 -10.74 -0.12 -25.88
CA THR A 323 -10.45 0.31 -27.26
C THR A 323 -9.35 1.36 -27.32
#